data_85ea48cff35338510e1aa4d4bff97a59
#
_entry.id   85ea48cff35338510e1aa4d4bff97a59
#
_cell.length_a   1.000
_cell.length_b   1.000
_cell.length_c   1.000
_cell.angle_alpha   90.00
_cell.angle_beta   90.00
_cell.angle_gamma   90.00
#
_symmetry.space_group_name_H-M   'P 1'
#
loop_
_entity.id
_entity.type
_entity.pdbx_description
1 polymer ?
#
loop_
_entity_poly.entity_id
_entity_poly.type
_entity_poly.pdbx_seq_one_letter_code
_entity_poly.pdbx_strand_id
1 'polypeptide(L)'
;MLNIQAGATRARSKVVVKGCILGPSGIGKTSQLWTLDPATTLFVDMEAGDLAVSKWTGDRIDVFKEAQRMELPVWEFAVNLACWLGGPSPLSMTETQTYSASHYKYVCELFGDPKALDKYETIFIDSITVASRASLSWCKVQPAAISEKTGKPDTRGAYGLLKQEMVSWLTQLQHVDKNIWMVGILDKTTDDFNRTVWSPQIEGSGTVNALPGIFDQIISMVELTDGDGGKCRAFVCHTLNQWGFPAKDRSRCLDLIEPPNLGTLMEKIAAGDPGVPSLNLSMPAGSAAHKVTS
;
A
#
# COMPACT_ATOMS: atom_id res chain seq x y z
N MET A 1 -3.70 12.73 30.96
CA MET A 1 -4.15 11.40 31.46
C MET A 1 -4.06 10.42 30.30
N LEU A 2 -3.40 9.27 30.47
CA LEU A 2 -3.32 8.25 29.41
C LEU A 2 -4.73 7.71 29.11
N ASN A 3 -5.12 7.70 27.82
CA ASN A 3 -6.39 7.13 27.40
C ASN A 3 -6.20 5.64 27.08
N ILE A 4 -6.80 4.77 27.89
CA ILE A 4 -6.80 3.31 27.68
C ILE A 4 -8.15 2.94 27.10
N GLN A 5 -8.17 2.53 25.84
CA GLN A 5 -9.40 2.11 25.17
C GLN A 5 -9.85 0.75 25.69
N ALA A 6 -11.09 0.68 26.19
CA ALA A 6 -11.69 -0.58 26.64
C ALA A 6 -11.84 -1.56 25.46
N GLY A 7 -11.62 -2.86 25.70
CA GLY A 7 -11.68 -3.89 24.66
C GLY A 7 -13.06 -3.96 23.99
N ALA A 8 -14.15 -3.80 24.74
CA ALA A 8 -15.51 -3.77 24.20
C ALA A 8 -15.76 -2.56 23.27
N THR A 9 -15.15 -1.40 23.56
CA THR A 9 -15.20 -0.20 22.69
C THR A 9 -14.40 -0.42 21.42
N ARG A 10 -13.20 -1.01 21.52
CA ARG A 10 -12.36 -1.34 20.37
C ARG A 10 -13.05 -2.35 19.45
N ALA A 11 -13.72 -3.37 19.99
CA ALA A 11 -14.42 -4.37 19.20
C ALA A 11 -15.62 -3.81 18.41
N ARG A 12 -16.12 -2.63 18.79
CA ARG A 12 -17.21 -1.93 18.09
C ARG A 12 -16.73 -0.80 17.18
N SER A 13 -15.43 -0.48 17.20
CA SER A 13 -14.89 0.56 16.32
C SER A 13 -14.87 0.08 14.87
N LYS A 14 -15.04 1.03 13.94
CA LYS A 14 -14.95 0.76 12.51
C LYS A 14 -13.57 0.14 12.19
N VAL A 15 -13.59 -0.97 11.47
CA VAL A 15 -12.36 -1.59 10.95
C VAL A 15 -11.84 -0.74 9.81
N VAL A 16 -10.58 -0.33 9.90
CA VAL A 16 -9.87 0.42 8.85
C VAL A 16 -8.77 -0.48 8.30
N VAL A 17 -8.70 -0.63 6.99
CA VAL A 17 -7.79 -1.57 6.31
C VAL A 17 -6.72 -0.81 5.54
N LYS A 18 -5.47 -1.24 5.70
CA LYS A 18 -4.35 -0.79 4.86
C LYS A 18 -3.97 -1.93 3.92
N GLY A 19 -4.34 -1.81 2.66
CA GLY A 19 -4.18 -2.86 1.66
C GLY A 19 -3.32 -2.45 0.48
N CYS A 20 -2.67 -3.45 -0.11
CA CYS A 20 -1.93 -3.31 -1.37
C CYS A 20 -2.32 -4.43 -2.33
N ILE A 21 -2.78 -4.07 -3.53
CA ILE A 21 -3.09 -5.01 -4.60
C ILE A 21 -1.95 -5.00 -5.61
N LEU A 22 -1.27 -6.12 -5.74
CA LEU A 22 -0.16 -6.31 -6.67
C LEU A 22 -0.60 -7.19 -7.83
N GLY A 23 -0.19 -6.88 -9.05
CA GLY A 23 -0.54 -7.73 -10.19
C GLY A 23 0.08 -7.23 -11.49
N PRO A 24 0.13 -8.08 -12.53
CA PRO A 24 0.63 -7.69 -13.84
C PRO A 24 -0.07 -6.45 -14.41
N SER A 25 0.60 -5.75 -15.32
CA SER A 25 -0.05 -4.65 -16.04
C SER A 25 -1.26 -5.16 -16.82
N GLY A 26 -2.35 -4.40 -16.86
CA GLY A 26 -3.57 -4.74 -17.58
C GLY A 26 -4.46 -5.81 -16.91
N ILE A 27 -4.11 -6.36 -15.74
CA ILE A 27 -4.94 -7.35 -15.04
C ILE A 27 -6.26 -6.79 -14.51
N GLY A 28 -6.41 -5.46 -14.39
CA GLY A 28 -7.64 -4.80 -13.92
C GLY A 28 -7.56 -4.24 -12.51
N LYS A 29 -6.36 -3.90 -12.02
CA LYS A 29 -6.19 -3.31 -10.68
C LYS A 29 -6.95 -1.99 -10.53
N THR A 30 -6.76 -1.05 -11.46
CA THR A 30 -7.49 0.23 -11.48
C THR A 30 -9.01 0.03 -11.59
N SER A 31 -9.44 -1.01 -12.32
CA SER A 31 -10.87 -1.33 -12.46
C SER A 31 -11.54 -1.76 -11.14
N GLN A 32 -10.77 -2.00 -10.08
CA GLN A 32 -11.33 -2.26 -8.74
C GLN A 32 -12.11 -1.05 -8.20
N LEU A 33 -11.88 0.16 -8.72
CA LEU A 33 -12.70 1.34 -8.40
C LEU A 33 -14.19 1.12 -8.70
N TRP A 34 -14.55 0.32 -9.72
CA TRP A 34 -15.94 0.00 -10.02
C TRP A 34 -16.65 -0.81 -8.94
N THR A 35 -15.89 -1.40 -8.02
CA THR A 35 -16.42 -2.18 -6.90
C THR A 35 -16.55 -1.38 -5.61
N LEU A 36 -16.14 -0.11 -5.64
CA LEU A 36 -16.14 0.81 -4.49
C LEU A 36 -17.24 1.86 -4.65
N ASP A 37 -17.77 2.32 -3.53
CA ASP A 37 -18.77 3.42 -3.53
C ASP A 37 -18.08 4.72 -3.96
N PRO A 38 -18.49 5.31 -5.10
CA PRO A 38 -17.91 6.54 -5.61
C PRO A 38 -18.19 7.77 -4.72
N ALA A 39 -19.24 7.75 -3.89
CA ALA A 39 -19.57 8.87 -3.01
C ALA A 39 -18.59 8.98 -1.83
N THR A 40 -18.00 7.86 -1.41
CA THR A 40 -17.13 7.77 -0.22
C THR A 40 -15.70 7.34 -0.55
N THR A 41 -15.36 7.22 -1.84
CA THR A 41 -14.01 6.86 -2.29
C THR A 41 -13.33 8.03 -2.98
N LEU A 42 -12.11 8.35 -2.56
CA LEU A 42 -11.22 9.29 -3.26
C LEU A 42 -10.19 8.51 -4.06
N PHE A 43 -10.17 8.73 -5.37
CA PHE A 43 -9.16 8.18 -6.27
C PHE A 43 -7.96 9.12 -6.38
N VAL A 44 -6.79 8.66 -5.95
CA VAL A 44 -5.50 9.34 -6.11
C VAL A 44 -4.77 8.72 -7.29
N ASP A 45 -4.83 9.39 -8.43
CA ASP A 45 -4.26 8.91 -9.69
C ASP A 45 -2.83 9.46 -9.90
N MET A 46 -1.87 8.56 -9.87
CA MET A 46 -0.45 8.85 -10.12
C MET A 46 0.03 8.32 -11.50
N GLU A 47 -0.81 7.57 -12.23
CA GLU A 47 -0.40 6.94 -13.51
C GLU A 47 -0.92 7.67 -14.76
N ALA A 48 -1.90 8.57 -14.61
CA ALA A 48 -2.67 9.15 -15.72
C ALA A 48 -3.35 8.08 -16.62
N GLY A 49 -3.64 6.90 -16.02
CA GLY A 49 -4.19 5.70 -16.69
C GLY A 49 -5.67 5.49 -16.44
N ASP A 50 -6.48 6.54 -16.46
CA ASP A 50 -7.89 6.50 -16.06
C ASP A 50 -8.88 5.98 -17.11
N LEU A 51 -8.41 5.58 -18.31
CA LEU A 51 -9.28 5.14 -19.40
C LEU A 51 -10.21 3.99 -18.97
N ALA A 52 -9.72 3.06 -18.16
CA ALA A 52 -10.48 1.91 -17.66
C ALA A 52 -11.63 2.33 -16.72
N VAL A 53 -11.53 3.50 -16.12
CA VAL A 53 -12.47 4.05 -15.12
C VAL A 53 -13.00 5.43 -15.49
N SER A 54 -12.88 5.82 -16.77
CA SER A 54 -13.25 7.15 -17.26
C SER A 54 -14.71 7.54 -17.02
N LYS A 55 -15.59 6.57 -16.80
CA LYS A 55 -17.02 6.77 -16.45
C LYS A 55 -17.31 6.56 -14.97
N TRP A 56 -16.31 6.25 -14.15
CA TRP A 56 -16.48 6.18 -12.72
C TRP A 56 -16.74 7.59 -12.15
N THR A 57 -17.74 7.73 -11.29
CA THR A 57 -18.30 9.02 -10.89
C THR A 57 -17.76 9.57 -9.57
N GLY A 58 -16.82 8.88 -8.95
CA GLY A 58 -16.19 9.33 -7.70
C GLY A 58 -15.17 10.44 -7.93
N ASP A 59 -14.78 11.09 -6.85
CA ASP A 59 -13.79 12.17 -6.88
C ASP A 59 -12.37 11.64 -7.14
N ARG A 60 -11.60 12.42 -7.91
CA ARG A 60 -10.25 12.08 -8.34
C ARG A 60 -9.28 13.24 -8.10
N ILE A 61 -8.08 12.92 -7.63
CA ILE A 61 -6.91 13.80 -7.67
C ILE A 61 -5.96 13.27 -8.76
N ASP A 62 -5.76 14.04 -9.82
CA ASP A 62 -4.72 13.81 -10.82
C ASP A 62 -3.41 14.40 -10.28
N VAL A 63 -2.57 13.54 -9.70
CA VAL A 63 -1.38 13.97 -8.96
C VAL A 63 -0.39 14.74 -9.84
N PHE A 64 -0.23 14.33 -11.11
CA PHE A 64 0.68 15.03 -12.02
C PHE A 64 0.18 16.43 -12.38
N LYS A 65 -1.10 16.57 -12.68
CA LYS A 65 -1.69 17.88 -13.03
C LYS A 65 -1.68 18.82 -11.84
N GLU A 66 -2.06 18.31 -10.65
CA GLU A 66 -2.09 19.12 -9.44
C GLU A 66 -0.69 19.54 -8.99
N ALA A 67 0.29 18.61 -9.06
CA ALA A 67 1.69 18.93 -8.78
C ALA A 67 2.22 20.00 -9.74
N GLN A 68 1.92 19.88 -11.04
CA GLN A 68 2.29 20.88 -12.04
C GLN A 68 1.62 22.25 -11.76
N ARG A 69 0.32 22.25 -11.43
CA ARG A 69 -0.44 23.48 -11.11
C ARG A 69 0.13 24.20 -9.89
N MET A 70 0.66 23.44 -8.93
CA MET A 70 1.24 23.97 -7.68
C MET A 70 2.75 24.19 -7.78
N GLU A 71 3.35 23.93 -8.95
CA GLU A 71 4.81 24.05 -9.18
C GLU A 71 5.65 23.19 -8.22
N LEU A 72 5.11 22.02 -7.83
CA LEU A 72 5.76 21.07 -6.94
C LEU A 72 6.29 19.84 -7.69
N PRO A 73 7.43 19.26 -7.27
CA PRO A 73 7.79 17.92 -7.67
C PRO A 73 6.69 16.92 -7.31
N VAL A 74 6.44 15.93 -8.18
CA VAL A 74 5.39 14.91 -7.95
C VAL A 74 5.55 14.20 -6.60
N TRP A 75 6.79 13.91 -6.19
CA TRP A 75 7.05 13.29 -4.89
C TRP A 75 6.70 14.20 -3.71
N GLU A 76 7.06 15.47 -3.78
CA GLU A 76 6.71 16.43 -2.72
C GLU A 76 5.19 16.61 -2.61
N PHE A 77 4.49 16.64 -3.74
CA PHE A 77 3.03 16.65 -3.74
C PHE A 77 2.46 15.41 -3.06
N ALA A 78 2.99 14.20 -3.37
CA ALA A 78 2.54 12.95 -2.75
C ALA A 78 2.79 12.93 -1.23
N VAL A 79 3.91 13.48 -0.78
CA VAL A 79 4.26 13.65 0.64
C VAL A 79 3.30 14.63 1.32
N ASN A 80 3.03 15.78 0.69
CA ASN A 80 2.07 16.77 1.18
C ASN A 80 0.66 16.19 1.27
N LEU A 81 0.24 15.40 0.27
CA LEU A 81 -1.05 14.73 0.28
C LEU A 81 -1.16 13.73 1.45
N ALA A 82 -0.13 12.93 1.71
CA ALA A 82 -0.10 12.04 2.87
C ALA A 82 -0.16 12.79 4.20
N CYS A 83 0.49 13.96 4.28
CA CYS A 83 0.42 14.87 5.42
C CYS A 83 -1.00 15.42 5.61
N TRP A 84 -1.66 15.86 4.54
CA TRP A 84 -3.02 16.38 4.57
C TRP A 84 -4.04 15.32 5.01
N LEU A 85 -3.87 14.07 4.52
CA LEU A 85 -4.72 12.93 4.87
C LEU A 85 -4.55 12.48 6.33
N GLY A 86 -3.32 12.47 6.83
CA GLY A 86 -2.98 11.85 8.11
C GLY A 86 -2.79 12.83 9.28
N GLY A 87 -2.67 14.12 8.98
CA GLY A 87 -2.33 15.13 10.00
C GLY A 87 -0.86 15.06 10.44
N PRO A 88 -0.51 15.78 11.50
CA PRO A 88 0.86 15.78 12.03
C PRO A 88 1.21 14.45 12.66
N SER A 89 2.41 13.94 12.39
CA SER A 89 2.90 12.68 12.92
C SER A 89 3.63 12.87 14.25
N PRO A 90 3.34 12.06 15.27
CA PRO A 90 4.10 12.06 16.51
C PRO A 90 5.54 11.54 16.34
N LEU A 91 5.88 10.99 15.18
CA LEU A 91 7.24 10.54 14.86
C LEU A 91 8.14 11.70 14.41
N SER A 92 7.56 12.86 14.07
CA SER A 92 8.34 14.07 13.73
C SER A 92 8.86 14.73 15.00
N MET A 93 10.18 14.77 15.14
CA MET A 93 10.85 15.22 16.36
C MET A 93 11.17 16.73 16.34
N THR A 94 11.14 17.35 15.15
CA THR A 94 11.42 18.79 14.97
C THR A 94 10.40 19.42 14.02
N GLU A 95 10.20 20.72 14.16
CA GLU A 95 9.27 21.49 13.32
C GLU A 95 9.65 21.54 11.83
N THR A 96 10.92 21.27 11.51
CA THR A 96 11.42 21.25 10.14
C THR A 96 11.29 19.87 9.45
N GLN A 97 10.93 18.84 10.21
CA GLN A 97 10.75 17.50 9.64
C GLN A 97 9.45 17.38 8.87
N THR A 98 9.46 16.49 7.88
CA THR A 98 8.27 16.03 7.18
C THR A 98 7.25 15.48 8.19
N TYR A 99 5.97 15.82 7.97
CA TYR A 99 4.84 15.47 8.85
C TYR A 99 4.86 16.12 10.24
N SER A 100 5.69 17.14 10.47
CA SER A 100 5.61 17.96 11.68
C SER A 100 4.30 18.79 11.73
N ALA A 101 4.01 19.40 12.87
CA ALA A 101 2.87 20.30 13.00
C ALA A 101 2.99 21.52 12.06
N SER A 102 4.21 22.06 11.90
CA SER A 102 4.49 23.14 10.97
C SER A 102 4.30 22.73 9.50
N HIS A 103 4.75 21.51 9.14
CA HIS A 103 4.50 20.97 7.80
C HIS A 103 3.01 20.80 7.55
N TYR A 104 2.26 20.23 8.49
CA TYR A 104 0.82 20.07 8.37
C TYR A 104 0.09 21.40 8.19
N LYS A 105 0.46 22.42 8.96
CA LYS A 105 -0.09 23.76 8.81
C LYS A 105 0.15 24.32 7.40
N TYR A 106 1.37 24.23 6.90
CA TYR A 106 1.72 24.62 5.53
C TYR A 106 0.87 23.89 4.50
N VAL A 107 0.69 22.58 4.65
CA VAL A 107 -0.10 21.78 3.74
C VAL A 107 -1.59 22.14 3.77
N CYS A 108 -2.14 22.46 4.94
CA CYS A 108 -3.51 22.97 5.05
C CYS A 108 -3.69 24.36 4.38
N GLU A 109 -2.68 25.23 4.43
CA GLU A 109 -2.68 26.49 3.70
C GLU A 109 -2.64 26.26 2.17
N LEU A 110 -1.92 25.21 1.72
CA LEU A 110 -1.76 24.87 0.31
C LEU A 110 -2.97 24.14 -0.27
N PHE A 111 -3.51 23.13 0.44
CA PHE A 111 -4.58 22.23 -0.05
C PHE A 111 -5.97 22.57 0.45
N GLY A 112 -6.07 23.41 1.47
CA GLY A 112 -7.33 23.82 2.09
C GLY A 112 -7.68 23.02 3.35
N ASP A 113 -8.91 23.24 3.83
CA ASP A 113 -9.41 22.62 5.08
C ASP A 113 -9.51 21.08 4.93
N PRO A 114 -8.82 20.30 5.78
CA PRO A 114 -8.88 18.84 5.76
C PRO A 114 -10.28 18.27 6.02
N LYS A 115 -11.22 19.05 6.52
CA LYS A 115 -12.63 18.63 6.61
C LYS A 115 -13.23 18.25 5.25
N ALA A 116 -12.68 18.73 4.15
CA ALA A 116 -13.05 18.29 2.81
C ALA A 116 -12.86 16.77 2.61
N LEU A 117 -12.02 16.14 3.44
CA LEU A 117 -11.77 14.71 3.41
C LEU A 117 -12.77 13.88 4.24
N ASP A 118 -13.60 14.50 5.07
CA ASP A 118 -14.47 13.78 6.03
C ASP A 118 -15.47 12.84 5.34
N LYS A 119 -15.90 13.17 4.12
CA LYS A 119 -16.83 12.35 3.34
C LYS A 119 -16.21 11.05 2.82
N TYR A 120 -14.88 10.97 2.71
CA TYR A 120 -14.23 9.77 2.17
C TYR A 120 -13.95 8.75 3.28
N GLU A 121 -14.32 7.52 3.02
CA GLU A 121 -14.01 6.36 3.84
C GLU A 121 -12.83 5.57 3.30
N THR A 122 -12.62 5.65 1.98
CA THR A 122 -11.59 4.90 1.26
C THR A 122 -10.77 5.84 0.38
N ILE A 123 -9.46 5.72 0.45
CA ILE A 123 -8.50 6.36 -0.44
C ILE A 123 -7.88 5.28 -1.30
N PHE A 124 -8.09 5.34 -2.60
CA PHE A 124 -7.52 4.40 -3.57
C PHE A 124 -6.39 5.07 -4.34
N ILE A 125 -5.16 4.54 -4.22
CA ILE A 125 -3.93 5.13 -4.78
C ILE A 125 -3.40 4.26 -5.92
N ASP A 126 -3.34 4.79 -7.12
CA ASP A 126 -2.79 4.13 -8.31
C ASP A 126 -1.64 4.97 -8.89
N SER A 127 -0.37 4.62 -8.65
CA SER A 127 0.13 3.40 -8.04
C SER A 127 1.36 3.63 -7.16
N ILE A 128 1.62 2.72 -6.25
CA ILE A 128 2.87 2.69 -5.46
C ILE A 128 4.10 2.51 -6.37
N THR A 129 3.96 1.86 -7.52
CA THR A 129 5.01 1.72 -8.52
C THR A 129 5.47 3.08 -9.02
N VAL A 130 4.52 3.95 -9.42
CA VAL A 130 4.84 5.31 -9.90
C VAL A 130 5.32 6.19 -8.76
N ALA A 131 4.70 6.09 -7.58
CA ALA A 131 5.16 6.80 -6.39
C ALA A 131 6.64 6.53 -6.11
N SER A 132 7.07 5.25 -6.18
CA SER A 132 8.47 4.89 -5.92
C SER A 132 9.44 5.46 -6.96
N ARG A 133 9.04 5.49 -8.24
CA ARG A 133 9.84 6.11 -9.32
C ARG A 133 9.96 7.63 -9.15
N ALA A 134 8.87 8.29 -8.79
CA ALA A 134 8.86 9.72 -8.49
C ALA A 134 9.77 10.03 -7.29
N SER A 135 9.69 9.23 -6.23
CA SER A 135 10.55 9.33 -5.05
C SER A 135 12.03 9.15 -5.41
N LEU A 136 12.39 8.10 -6.18
CA LEU A 136 13.78 7.89 -6.60
C LEU A 136 14.31 9.06 -7.44
N SER A 137 13.49 9.57 -8.36
CA SER A 137 13.87 10.72 -9.20
C SER A 137 14.13 11.96 -8.34
N TRP A 138 13.30 12.21 -7.34
CA TRP A 138 13.49 13.28 -6.37
C TRP A 138 14.72 13.06 -5.49
N CYS A 139 14.92 11.85 -4.96
CA CYS A 139 16.07 11.51 -4.12
C CYS A 139 17.40 11.72 -4.83
N LYS A 140 17.50 11.44 -6.12
CA LYS A 140 18.75 11.56 -6.91
C LYS A 140 19.29 12.99 -6.97
N VAL A 141 18.47 14.00 -6.79
CA VAL A 141 18.87 15.41 -6.83
C VAL A 141 19.04 16.03 -5.44
N GLN A 142 18.81 15.28 -4.37
CA GLN A 142 18.99 15.76 -3.00
C GLN A 142 20.45 15.77 -2.58
N PRO A 143 20.84 16.66 -1.65
CA PRO A 143 22.22 16.72 -1.14
C PRO A 143 22.74 15.37 -0.62
N ALA A 144 21.89 14.57 0.03
CA ALA A 144 22.23 13.25 0.54
C ALA A 144 22.62 12.23 -0.55
N ALA A 145 22.26 12.51 -1.80
CA ALA A 145 22.63 11.69 -2.97
C ALA A 145 23.85 12.23 -3.72
N ILE A 146 24.57 13.19 -3.13
CA ILE A 146 25.81 13.76 -3.68
C ILE A 146 26.95 13.41 -2.72
N SER A 147 28.01 12.83 -3.25
CA SER A 147 29.19 12.50 -2.48
C SER A 147 29.92 13.77 -2.01
N GLU A 148 30.03 14.00 -0.72
CA GLU A 148 30.77 15.14 -0.14
C GLU A 148 32.22 15.19 -0.60
N LYS A 149 32.85 14.03 -0.83
CA LYS A 149 34.27 13.93 -1.23
C LYS A 149 34.51 14.29 -2.69
N THR A 150 33.57 13.98 -3.58
CA THR A 150 33.81 14.08 -5.02
C THR A 150 32.87 15.04 -5.73
N GLY A 151 31.80 15.50 -5.07
CA GLY A 151 30.74 16.30 -5.69
C GLY A 151 29.93 15.54 -6.76
N LYS A 152 30.14 14.23 -6.89
CA LYS A 152 29.46 13.39 -7.90
C LYS A 152 28.23 12.68 -7.30
N PRO A 153 27.26 12.26 -8.15
CA PRO A 153 26.13 11.47 -7.69
C PRO A 153 26.56 10.22 -6.93
N ASP A 154 25.93 9.99 -5.78
CA ASP A 154 26.09 8.80 -4.93
C ASP A 154 24.83 7.94 -4.99
N THR A 155 24.90 6.86 -5.76
CA THR A 155 23.79 5.92 -5.92
C THR A 155 23.36 5.29 -4.57
N ARG A 156 24.32 5.00 -3.66
CA ARG A 156 24.00 4.41 -2.35
C ARG A 156 23.27 5.43 -1.48
N GLY A 157 23.71 6.68 -1.49
CA GLY A 157 23.02 7.78 -0.80
C GLY A 157 21.59 7.95 -1.32
N ALA A 158 21.40 7.95 -2.65
CA ALA A 158 20.08 8.07 -3.27
C ALA A 158 19.14 6.93 -2.87
N TYR A 159 19.58 5.66 -2.88
CA TYR A 159 18.76 4.51 -2.48
C TYR A 159 18.56 4.43 -0.95
N GLY A 160 19.51 4.92 -0.15
CA GLY A 160 19.36 5.07 1.28
C GLY A 160 18.25 6.06 1.63
N LEU A 161 18.27 7.24 0.97
CA LEU A 161 17.23 8.26 1.10
C LEU A 161 15.87 7.75 0.60
N LEU A 162 15.83 7.10 -0.57
CA LEU A 162 14.62 6.50 -1.12
C LEU A 162 13.92 5.58 -0.11
N LYS A 163 14.68 4.71 0.56
CA LYS A 163 14.10 3.82 1.59
C LYS A 163 13.48 4.63 2.72
N GLN A 164 14.16 5.66 3.21
CA GLN A 164 13.65 6.50 4.29
C GLN A 164 12.37 7.23 3.88
N GLU A 165 12.38 7.85 2.71
CA GLU A 165 11.25 8.60 2.15
C GLU A 165 10.03 7.68 1.94
N MET A 166 10.20 6.58 1.24
CA MET A 166 9.11 5.65 0.96
C MET A 166 8.53 5.02 2.23
N VAL A 167 9.38 4.58 3.16
CA VAL A 167 8.90 4.00 4.42
C VAL A 167 8.20 5.05 5.27
N SER A 168 8.71 6.27 5.32
CA SER A 168 8.07 7.39 6.03
C SER A 168 6.69 7.72 5.45
N TRP A 169 6.59 7.83 4.11
CA TRP A 169 5.34 8.09 3.39
C TRP A 169 4.29 6.98 3.62
N LEU A 170 4.70 5.73 3.50
CA LEU A 170 3.82 4.58 3.74
C LEU A 170 3.38 4.50 5.22
N THR A 171 4.29 4.79 6.15
CA THR A 171 3.97 4.84 7.59
C THR A 171 2.97 5.97 7.90
N GLN A 172 3.14 7.14 7.30
CA GLN A 172 2.18 8.23 7.44
C GLN A 172 0.78 7.80 6.96
N LEU A 173 0.69 7.16 5.80
CA LEU A 173 -0.58 6.65 5.27
C LEU A 173 -1.15 5.48 6.09
N GLN A 174 -0.30 4.67 6.73
CA GLN A 174 -0.74 3.60 7.64
C GLN A 174 -1.55 4.15 8.82
N HIS A 175 -1.23 5.34 9.32
CA HIS A 175 -1.88 5.95 10.47
C HIS A 175 -3.12 6.80 10.12
N VAL A 176 -3.45 6.96 8.83
CA VAL A 176 -4.70 7.65 8.41
C VAL A 176 -5.92 6.85 8.89
N ASP A 177 -6.91 7.51 9.48
CA ASP A 177 -8.16 6.87 9.93
C ASP A 177 -9.16 6.67 8.77
N LYS A 178 -8.69 6.07 7.68
CA LYS A 178 -9.47 5.71 6.48
C LYS A 178 -8.90 4.44 5.87
N ASN A 179 -9.69 3.69 5.12
CA ASN A 179 -9.16 2.62 4.31
C ASN A 179 -8.18 3.19 3.28
N ILE A 180 -6.98 2.63 3.21
CA ILE A 180 -5.99 2.98 2.19
C ILE A 180 -5.74 1.74 1.35
N TRP A 181 -6.05 1.82 0.08
CA TRP A 181 -5.75 0.77 -0.88
C TRP A 181 -4.81 1.30 -1.94
N MET A 182 -3.67 0.66 -2.08
CA MET A 182 -2.69 0.98 -3.11
C MET A 182 -2.64 -0.14 -4.14
N VAL A 183 -2.42 0.21 -5.40
CA VAL A 183 -2.12 -0.80 -6.40
C VAL A 183 -0.67 -0.68 -6.86
N GLY A 184 -0.10 -1.81 -7.32
CA GLY A 184 1.26 -1.84 -7.83
C GLY A 184 1.46 -2.95 -8.87
N ILE A 185 2.52 -2.80 -9.66
CA ILE A 185 2.87 -3.80 -10.67
C ILE A 185 3.61 -4.95 -9.97
N LEU A 186 3.28 -6.17 -10.36
CA LEU A 186 3.95 -7.40 -9.96
C LEU A 186 4.73 -7.95 -11.17
N ASP A 187 6.04 -8.08 -11.01
CA ASP A 187 6.92 -8.62 -12.02
C ASP A 187 7.32 -10.06 -11.71
N LYS A 188 7.51 -10.80 -12.78
CA LYS A 188 8.07 -12.14 -12.74
C LYS A 188 9.58 -12.04 -12.98
N THR A 189 10.37 -12.46 -11.98
CA THR A 189 11.82 -12.51 -12.05
C THR A 189 12.31 -13.95 -11.86
N THR A 190 13.59 -14.18 -12.12
CA THR A 190 14.23 -15.48 -11.86
C THR A 190 15.31 -15.26 -10.81
N ASP A 191 15.32 -16.07 -9.74
CA ASP A 191 16.35 -16.04 -8.72
C ASP A 191 17.64 -16.74 -9.19
N ASP A 192 18.69 -16.69 -8.37
CA ASP A 192 20.00 -17.30 -8.64
C ASP A 192 19.94 -18.84 -8.79
N PHE A 193 18.83 -19.46 -8.42
CA PHE A 193 18.54 -20.90 -8.54
C PHE A 193 17.61 -21.24 -9.70
N ASN A 194 17.42 -20.31 -10.66
CA ASN A 194 16.48 -20.44 -11.79
C ASN A 194 15.01 -20.68 -11.37
N ARG A 195 14.62 -20.28 -10.17
CA ARG A 195 13.22 -20.36 -9.75
C ARG A 195 12.49 -19.07 -10.10
N THR A 196 11.26 -19.21 -10.54
CA THR A 196 10.38 -18.04 -10.72
C THR A 196 10.09 -17.41 -9.37
N VAL A 197 10.35 -16.11 -9.26
CA VAL A 197 10.03 -15.27 -8.10
C VAL A 197 9.17 -14.12 -8.57
N TRP A 198 8.14 -13.83 -7.81
CA TRP A 198 7.28 -12.67 -8.04
C TRP A 198 7.70 -11.53 -7.11
N SER A 199 7.96 -10.37 -7.66
CA SER A 199 8.39 -9.20 -6.89
C SER A 199 7.59 -7.95 -7.29
N PRO A 200 7.18 -7.12 -6.32
CA PRO A 200 6.62 -5.81 -6.62
C PRO A 200 7.62 -4.95 -7.39
N GLN A 201 7.16 -4.31 -8.47
CA GLN A 201 7.95 -3.35 -9.23
C GLN A 201 7.99 -2.00 -8.50
N ILE A 202 8.74 -1.98 -7.40
CA ILE A 202 8.94 -0.82 -6.53
C ILE A 202 10.44 -0.58 -6.42
N GLU A 203 10.84 0.68 -6.58
CA GLU A 203 12.24 1.07 -6.47
C GLU A 203 12.79 0.84 -5.06
N GLY A 204 13.95 0.18 -4.99
CA GLY A 204 14.65 -0.11 -3.75
C GLY A 204 14.11 -1.32 -2.98
N SER A 205 14.94 -2.38 -2.86
CA SER A 205 14.61 -3.60 -2.12
C SER A 205 14.24 -3.35 -0.65
N GLY A 206 14.80 -2.30 -0.04
CA GLY A 206 14.47 -1.93 1.33
C GLY A 206 13.01 -1.51 1.53
N THR A 207 12.40 -0.88 0.51
CA THR A 207 10.97 -0.54 0.51
C THR A 207 10.12 -1.80 0.36
N VAL A 208 10.44 -2.66 -0.61
CA VAL A 208 9.73 -3.93 -0.84
C VAL A 208 9.70 -4.78 0.43
N ASN A 209 10.83 -4.90 1.13
CA ASN A 209 10.94 -5.67 2.37
C ASN A 209 10.12 -5.07 3.54
N ALA A 210 9.82 -3.77 3.50
CA ALA A 210 9.02 -3.11 4.54
C ALA A 210 7.50 -3.30 4.35
N LEU A 211 7.03 -3.54 3.14
CA LEU A 211 5.60 -3.62 2.82
C LEU A 211 4.81 -4.56 3.74
N PRO A 212 5.28 -5.81 4.02
CA PRO A 212 4.52 -6.73 4.89
C PRO A 212 4.40 -6.24 6.34
N GLY A 213 5.28 -5.34 6.78
CA GLY A 213 5.19 -4.72 8.11
C GLY A 213 4.15 -3.59 8.16
N ILE A 214 3.92 -2.92 7.05
CA ILE A 214 3.08 -1.71 6.96
C ILE A 214 1.64 -2.07 6.60
N PHE A 215 1.43 -2.86 5.54
CA PHE A 215 0.10 -3.22 5.08
C PHE A 215 -0.52 -4.35 5.91
N ASP A 216 -1.81 -4.25 6.19
CA ASP A 216 -2.61 -5.33 6.79
C ASP A 216 -2.90 -6.43 5.77
N GLN A 217 -3.19 -6.01 4.54
CA GLN A 217 -3.52 -6.88 3.41
C GLN A 217 -2.53 -6.67 2.27
N ILE A 218 -1.95 -7.75 1.78
CA ILE A 218 -1.23 -7.79 0.50
C ILE A 218 -1.93 -8.84 -0.35
N ILE A 219 -2.47 -8.41 -1.48
CA ILE A 219 -3.28 -9.23 -2.36
C ILE A 219 -2.60 -9.29 -3.73
N SER A 220 -2.39 -10.50 -4.25
CA SER A 220 -1.96 -10.65 -5.63
C SER A 220 -3.17 -10.85 -6.53
N MET A 221 -3.42 -9.89 -7.44
CA MET A 221 -4.44 -10.00 -8.48
C MET A 221 -3.81 -10.63 -9.73
N VAL A 222 -4.26 -11.82 -10.09
CA VAL A 222 -3.61 -12.63 -11.12
C VAL A 222 -4.66 -13.38 -11.98
N GLU A 223 -4.19 -13.94 -13.10
CA GLU A 223 -4.94 -14.91 -13.87
C GLU A 223 -4.57 -16.31 -13.38
N LEU A 224 -5.58 -17.10 -13.00
CA LEU A 224 -5.44 -18.49 -12.63
C LEU A 224 -6.10 -19.37 -13.68
N THR A 225 -5.57 -20.57 -13.86
CA THR A 225 -6.18 -21.61 -14.71
C THR A 225 -6.91 -22.60 -13.80
N ASP A 226 -8.18 -22.85 -14.07
CA ASP A 226 -8.97 -23.87 -13.38
C ASP A 226 -8.62 -25.29 -13.86
N GLY A 227 -9.23 -26.30 -13.22
CA GLY A 227 -8.97 -27.71 -13.54
C GLY A 227 -9.40 -28.13 -14.95
N ASP A 228 -10.27 -27.38 -15.60
CA ASP A 228 -10.79 -27.61 -16.95
C ASP A 228 -10.07 -26.81 -18.03
N GLY A 229 -9.02 -26.06 -17.63
CA GLY A 229 -8.23 -25.19 -18.51
C GLY A 229 -8.85 -23.82 -18.76
N GLY A 230 -9.95 -23.48 -18.10
CA GLY A 230 -10.54 -22.14 -18.09
C GLY A 230 -9.64 -21.15 -17.35
N LYS A 231 -9.68 -19.90 -17.78
CA LYS A 231 -8.90 -18.84 -17.16
C LYS A 231 -9.81 -17.85 -16.44
N CYS A 232 -9.48 -17.54 -15.21
CA CYS A 232 -10.20 -16.56 -14.42
C CYS A 232 -9.22 -15.58 -13.74
N ARG A 233 -9.68 -14.33 -13.55
CA ARG A 233 -8.98 -13.40 -12.67
C ARG A 233 -9.37 -13.70 -11.23
N ALA A 234 -8.40 -13.61 -10.33
CA ALA A 234 -8.61 -13.90 -8.92
C ALA A 234 -7.70 -13.04 -8.04
N PHE A 235 -8.09 -12.89 -6.78
CA PHE A 235 -7.23 -12.44 -5.72
C PHE A 235 -6.61 -13.64 -5.01
N VAL A 236 -5.29 -13.68 -4.87
CA VAL A 236 -4.57 -14.62 -4.01
C VAL A 236 -4.22 -13.88 -2.71
N CYS A 237 -4.73 -14.40 -1.58
CA CYS A 237 -4.74 -13.68 -0.31
C CYS A 237 -3.82 -14.27 0.75
N HIS A 238 -3.37 -15.53 0.62
CA HIS A 238 -2.56 -16.19 1.61
C HIS A 238 -1.09 -16.27 1.22
N THR A 239 -0.20 -16.05 2.20
CA THR A 239 1.26 -16.17 2.02
C THR A 239 1.67 -17.56 1.55
N LEU A 240 1.03 -18.60 2.09
CA LEU A 240 1.26 -19.99 1.65
C LEU A 240 0.35 -20.28 0.46
N ASN A 241 0.87 -20.05 -0.74
CA ASN A 241 0.20 -20.40 -1.99
C ASN A 241 1.18 -21.09 -2.94
N GLN A 242 0.63 -22.00 -3.76
CA GLN A 242 1.43 -22.84 -4.67
C GLN A 242 2.12 -22.09 -5.81
N TRP A 243 1.72 -20.85 -6.07
CA TRP A 243 2.23 -20.04 -7.18
C TRP A 243 3.38 -19.10 -6.78
N GLY A 244 3.66 -18.98 -5.46
CA GLY A 244 4.69 -18.08 -4.93
C GLY A 244 4.36 -16.59 -5.07
N PHE A 245 3.09 -16.23 -5.20
CA PHE A 245 2.67 -14.83 -5.24
C PHE A 245 2.81 -14.17 -3.86
N PRO A 246 3.27 -12.91 -3.78
CA PRO A 246 3.26 -12.18 -2.53
C PRO A 246 1.84 -11.94 -2.05
N ALA A 247 1.51 -12.44 -0.87
CA ALA A 247 0.20 -12.26 -0.28
C ALA A 247 0.28 -12.29 1.26
N LYS A 248 -0.64 -11.60 1.91
CA LYS A 248 -0.78 -11.54 3.37
C LYS A 248 -2.20 -11.15 3.73
N ASP A 249 -2.83 -11.90 4.59
CA ASP A 249 -4.09 -11.56 5.24
C ASP A 249 -3.89 -11.48 6.76
N ARG A 250 -3.96 -10.25 7.32
CA ARG A 250 -3.92 -10.05 8.77
C ARG A 250 -5.29 -10.23 9.41
N SER A 251 -6.38 -10.08 8.64
CA SER A 251 -7.74 -10.23 9.14
C SER A 251 -8.11 -11.68 9.46
N ARG A 252 -7.51 -12.62 8.76
CA ARG A 252 -7.83 -14.06 8.75
C ARG A 252 -9.25 -14.38 8.27
N CYS A 253 -9.86 -13.43 7.56
CA CYS A 253 -11.21 -13.57 7.05
C CYS A 253 -11.28 -14.05 5.60
N LEU A 254 -10.13 -13.99 4.89
CA LEU A 254 -10.08 -14.27 3.48
C LEU A 254 -9.76 -15.74 3.20
N ASP A 255 -10.30 -16.26 2.12
CA ASP A 255 -9.89 -17.56 1.59
C ASP A 255 -8.57 -17.42 0.80
N LEU A 256 -7.93 -18.54 0.47
CA LEU A 256 -6.71 -18.55 -0.35
C LEU A 256 -6.92 -17.82 -1.67
N ILE A 257 -8.09 -18.02 -2.28
CA ILE A 257 -8.51 -17.40 -3.53
C ILE A 257 -9.85 -16.71 -3.29
N GLU A 258 -9.90 -15.42 -3.64
CA GLU A 258 -11.12 -14.61 -3.57
C GLU A 258 -11.50 -14.09 -4.96
N PRO A 259 -12.78 -13.84 -5.23
CA PRO A 259 -13.20 -13.11 -6.42
C PRO A 259 -12.53 -11.75 -6.51
N PRO A 260 -12.18 -11.27 -7.72
CA PRO A 260 -11.48 -9.99 -7.89
C PRO A 260 -12.46 -8.81 -7.75
N ASN A 261 -13.00 -8.63 -6.55
CA ASN A 261 -13.94 -7.60 -6.16
C ASN A 261 -13.51 -7.00 -4.82
N LEU A 262 -12.92 -5.80 -4.88
CA LEU A 262 -12.36 -5.15 -3.69
C LEU A 262 -13.45 -4.75 -2.69
N GLY A 263 -14.61 -4.29 -3.15
CA GLY A 263 -15.72 -3.91 -2.27
C GLY A 263 -16.18 -5.09 -1.42
N THR A 264 -16.49 -6.22 -2.05
CA THR A 264 -16.89 -7.45 -1.35
C THR A 264 -15.79 -7.97 -0.41
N LEU A 265 -14.52 -7.87 -0.83
CA LEU A 265 -13.38 -8.26 0.01
C LEU A 265 -13.29 -7.39 1.26
N MET A 266 -13.48 -6.07 1.13
CA MET A 266 -13.51 -5.14 2.26
C MET A 266 -14.68 -5.41 3.21
N GLU A 267 -15.87 -5.72 2.69
CA GLU A 267 -17.03 -6.12 3.48
C GLU A 267 -16.75 -7.40 4.28
N LYS A 268 -16.13 -8.40 3.66
CA LYS A 268 -15.74 -9.66 4.30
C LYS A 268 -14.74 -9.41 5.45
N ILE A 269 -13.76 -8.55 5.25
CA ILE A 269 -12.81 -8.14 6.30
C ILE A 269 -13.51 -7.38 7.42
N ALA A 270 -14.41 -6.46 7.09
CA ALA A 270 -15.14 -5.65 8.08
C ALA A 270 -16.12 -6.48 8.93
N ALA A 271 -16.72 -7.51 8.35
CA ALA A 271 -17.56 -8.45 9.07
C ALA A 271 -16.79 -9.23 10.16
N GLY A 272 -15.48 -9.37 9.96
CA GLY A 272 -14.57 -9.99 10.92
C GLY A 272 -14.64 -11.52 10.93
N ASP A 273 -13.63 -12.11 11.56
CA ASP A 273 -13.61 -13.53 11.85
C ASP A 273 -14.64 -13.80 12.97
N PRO A 274 -15.59 -14.73 12.80
CA PRO A 274 -16.57 -15.06 13.82
C PRO A 274 -15.98 -15.66 15.12
N GLY A 275 -14.68 -15.56 15.28
CA GLY A 275 -14.04 -15.77 16.57
C GLY A 275 -13.57 -17.19 16.82
N VAL A 276 -12.55 -17.60 16.09
CA VAL A 276 -11.67 -18.68 16.59
C VAL A 276 -10.48 -18.04 17.29
N PRO A 277 -10.49 -17.96 18.63
CA PRO A 277 -9.43 -17.24 19.38
C PRO A 277 -8.08 -17.96 19.38
N SER A 278 -7.96 -19.14 18.79
CA SER A 278 -6.76 -19.94 18.84
C SER A 278 -6.11 -20.08 17.47
N LEU A 279 -4.83 -19.69 17.40
CA LEU A 279 -3.92 -20.26 16.42
C LEU A 279 -4.02 -21.79 16.54
N ASN A 280 -4.63 -22.44 15.57
CA ASN A 280 -4.60 -23.88 15.49
C ASN A 280 -3.17 -24.29 15.08
N LEU A 281 -2.33 -24.50 16.11
CA LEU A 281 -0.94 -24.94 15.96
C LEU A 281 -0.84 -26.46 15.86
N SER A 282 -1.96 -27.17 15.63
CA SER A 282 -1.92 -28.62 15.42
C SER A 282 -1.05 -28.93 14.21
N MET A 283 0.00 -29.68 14.43
CA MET A 283 0.82 -30.24 13.36
C MET A 283 -0.03 -31.16 12.51
N PRO A 284 0.12 -31.16 11.16
CA PRO A 284 -0.58 -32.13 10.32
C PRO A 284 -0.35 -33.54 10.83
N ALA A 285 -1.42 -34.33 10.93
CA ALA A 285 -1.30 -35.74 11.28
C ALA A 285 -0.36 -36.43 10.29
N GLY A 286 0.81 -36.90 10.76
CA GLY A 286 1.85 -37.53 9.91
C GLY A 286 3.22 -36.90 9.96
N SER A 287 3.43 -35.74 10.58
CA SER A 287 4.77 -35.19 10.84
C SER A 287 5.39 -35.88 12.07
N ALA A 288 5.64 -37.19 11.97
CA ALA A 288 6.49 -37.89 12.96
C ALA A 288 7.88 -37.24 12.90
N ALA A 289 8.35 -36.74 14.03
CA ALA A 289 9.65 -36.20 14.20
C ALA A 289 10.70 -37.15 13.59
N HIS A 290 11.42 -36.69 12.56
CA HIS A 290 12.68 -37.31 12.23
C HIS A 290 13.58 -37.18 13.45
N LYS A 291 13.76 -38.27 14.20
CA LYS A 291 14.82 -38.38 15.22
C LYS A 291 16.12 -38.18 14.46
N VAL A 292 16.76 -37.05 14.67
CA VAL A 292 18.18 -36.88 14.36
C VAL A 292 18.90 -37.80 15.34
N THR A 293 19.30 -38.95 14.89
CA THR A 293 20.26 -39.77 15.59
C THR A 293 21.65 -39.16 15.41
N SER A 294 22.22 -38.79 16.54
CA SER A 294 23.58 -38.28 16.73
C SER A 294 24.64 -39.21 16.12
#